data_ac070e5cccbe8093558e684b76fb78d4
#
_entry.id   ac070e5cccbe8093558e684b76fb78d4
#
_cell.length_a   1.000
_cell.length_b   1.000
_cell.length_c   1.000
_cell.angle_alpha   90.00
_cell.angle_beta   90.00
_cell.angle_gamma   90.00
#
_symmetry.space_group_name_H-M   'P 1'
#
loop_
_entity.id
_entity.type
_entity.pdbx_description
1 polymer ?
#
loop_
_entity_poly.entity_id
_entity_poly.type
_entity_poly.pdbx_seq_one_letter_code
_entity_poly.pdbx_strand_id
1 'polypeptide(L)'
;MKSKVFFILILLLSCEVYSQGLHRGVWGSGGTTATSGNTTIHGTVSQTAIGRSIYQKGEVHSGFWYTLYGKLPRYDAGFLVVIPKFSAKAGDLVDMPVILENSTNLRYAKYWNFQGRIEFNATVLEPISNYDSYIRNGDTGIITFSGKSLDTAGIIKKISFKAKLGNSAVSDVNLLSFTVKEYPKGTILTKNGEFSLEDLCYADGNPRLIFSLKQGLALFAYPLPASDKLTVKAETVELGNTEIVLVGTDGKIKSTLFSGILKPGLHELPINTEYIPSGSYFLMMKTPSDLMSAPCIISK
;
A
#
# COMPACT_ATOMS: atom_id res chain seq x y z
N MET A 1 -60.12 -2.00 -63.99
CA MET A 1 -58.62 -1.95 -63.98
C MET A 1 -58.01 -1.37 -62.74
N LYS A 2 -58.60 -0.42 -62.03
CA LYS A 2 -58.02 0.22 -60.82
C LYS A 2 -57.91 -0.70 -59.58
N SER A 3 -58.79 -1.71 -59.44
CA SER A 3 -58.80 -2.62 -58.30
C SER A 3 -57.68 -3.68 -58.34
N LYS A 4 -57.27 -4.18 -59.50
CA LYS A 4 -56.21 -5.18 -59.64
C LYS A 4 -54.81 -4.60 -59.44
N VAL A 5 -54.61 -3.34 -59.76
CA VAL A 5 -53.32 -2.61 -59.50
C VAL A 5 -53.11 -2.37 -58.01
N PHE A 6 -54.19 -2.11 -57.28
CA PHE A 6 -54.12 -1.91 -55.84
C PHE A 6 -53.75 -3.20 -55.06
N PHE A 7 -54.23 -4.34 -55.51
CA PHE A 7 -53.95 -5.64 -54.95
C PHE A 7 -52.45 -6.08 -55.17
N ILE A 8 -51.90 -5.73 -56.33
CA ILE A 8 -50.53 -6.02 -56.68
C ILE A 8 -49.60 -5.13 -55.89
N LEU A 9 -49.99 -3.88 -55.61
CA LEU A 9 -49.19 -2.92 -54.78
C LEU A 9 -49.16 -3.33 -53.29
N ILE A 10 -50.28 -3.88 -52.78
CA ILE A 10 -50.32 -4.43 -51.41
C ILE A 10 -49.49 -5.69 -51.27
N LEU A 11 -49.44 -6.52 -52.28
CA LEU A 11 -48.61 -7.75 -52.28
C LEU A 11 -47.11 -7.45 -52.34
N LEU A 12 -46.73 -6.30 -52.95
CA LEU A 12 -45.34 -5.88 -53.00
C LEU A 12 -44.88 -5.18 -51.68
N LEU A 13 -45.84 -4.62 -50.93
CA LEU A 13 -45.54 -4.01 -49.64
C LEU A 13 -45.46 -5.00 -48.46
N SER A 14 -45.93 -6.25 -48.63
CA SER A 14 -45.86 -7.29 -47.63
C SER A 14 -44.59 -8.18 -47.71
N CYS A 15 -43.71 -7.90 -48.68
CA CYS A 15 -42.41 -8.54 -48.71
C CYS A 15 -41.49 -7.86 -47.66
N GLU A 16 -41.73 -8.16 -46.40
CA GLU A 16 -40.74 -7.89 -45.37
C GLU A 16 -39.49 -8.71 -45.70
N VAL A 17 -38.47 -8.03 -46.20
CA VAL A 17 -37.13 -8.60 -46.32
C VAL A 17 -36.64 -8.81 -44.91
N TYR A 18 -36.94 -9.98 -44.35
CA TYR A 18 -36.20 -10.46 -43.19
C TYR A 18 -34.75 -10.59 -43.64
N SER A 19 -33.95 -9.59 -43.37
CA SER A 19 -32.50 -9.72 -43.39
C SER A 19 -32.15 -10.83 -42.42
N GLN A 20 -31.89 -12.02 -42.94
CA GLN A 20 -31.33 -13.10 -42.15
C GLN A 20 -29.93 -12.64 -41.74
N GLY A 21 -29.85 -12.02 -40.60
CA GLY A 21 -28.57 -11.73 -39.98
C GLY A 21 -27.86 -13.05 -39.70
N LEU A 22 -26.71 -13.26 -40.33
CA LEU A 22 -25.86 -14.40 -40.03
C LEU A 22 -25.34 -14.23 -38.60
N HIS A 23 -26.10 -14.71 -37.62
CA HIS A 23 -25.76 -14.61 -36.23
C HIS A 23 -24.50 -15.40 -35.89
N ARG A 24 -24.16 -16.40 -36.68
CA ARG A 24 -23.01 -17.27 -36.49
C ARG A 24 -22.71 -18.06 -37.74
N GLY A 25 -21.50 -17.99 -38.23
CA GLY A 25 -21.05 -18.82 -39.37
C GLY A 25 -19.55 -19.09 -39.25
N VAL A 26 -19.15 -20.25 -39.71
CA VAL A 26 -17.75 -20.65 -39.84
C VAL A 26 -17.48 -20.87 -41.33
N TRP A 27 -16.54 -20.11 -41.86
CA TRP A 27 -16.04 -20.26 -43.22
C TRP A 27 -14.79 -21.14 -43.17
N GLY A 28 -14.96 -22.39 -43.52
CA GLY A 28 -13.89 -23.37 -43.53
C GLY A 28 -14.17 -24.49 -44.56
N SER A 29 -13.16 -25.25 -44.90
CA SER A 29 -13.28 -26.35 -45.91
C SER A 29 -13.99 -27.57 -45.36
N GLY A 30 -14.28 -27.63 -44.08
CA GLY A 30 -14.99 -28.73 -43.44
C GLY A 30 -15.03 -28.63 -41.92
N GLY A 31 -15.91 -29.39 -41.31
CA GLY A 31 -15.99 -29.57 -39.85
C GLY A 31 -15.97 -31.04 -39.51
N THR A 32 -15.48 -31.37 -38.33
CA THR A 32 -15.52 -32.73 -37.80
C THR A 32 -16.06 -32.72 -36.37
N THR A 33 -16.73 -33.80 -36.03
CA THR A 33 -17.20 -34.09 -34.70
C THR A 33 -16.71 -35.49 -34.32
N ALA A 34 -15.98 -35.59 -33.25
CA ALA A 34 -15.53 -36.87 -32.68
C ALA A 34 -16.15 -37.04 -31.29
N THR A 35 -16.78 -38.20 -31.05
CA THR A 35 -17.40 -38.51 -29.74
C THR A 35 -16.79 -39.79 -29.20
N SER A 36 -16.39 -39.75 -27.93
CA SER A 36 -15.92 -40.91 -27.17
C SER A 36 -16.50 -40.86 -25.75
N GLY A 37 -17.37 -41.83 -25.45
CA GLY A 37 -18.14 -41.81 -24.21
C GLY A 37 -18.98 -40.55 -24.07
N ASN A 38 -18.85 -39.82 -22.97
CA ASN A 38 -19.55 -38.56 -22.71
C ASN A 38 -18.84 -37.31 -23.25
N THR A 39 -17.73 -37.46 -23.96
CA THR A 39 -16.95 -36.34 -24.47
C THR A 39 -17.13 -36.21 -25.97
N THR A 40 -17.56 -35.02 -26.41
CA THR A 40 -17.68 -34.69 -27.84
C THR A 40 -16.76 -33.53 -28.18
N ILE A 41 -15.92 -33.71 -29.18
CA ILE A 41 -15.01 -32.71 -29.70
C ILE A 41 -15.49 -32.24 -31.06
N HIS A 42 -15.66 -30.95 -31.26
CA HIS A 42 -15.97 -30.32 -32.53
C HIS A 42 -14.74 -29.62 -33.08
N GLY A 43 -14.35 -29.91 -34.31
CA GLY A 43 -13.22 -29.30 -34.99
C GLY A 43 -13.63 -28.67 -36.32
N THR A 44 -12.92 -27.63 -36.76
CA THR A 44 -13.02 -27.04 -38.09
C THR A 44 -11.72 -27.25 -38.83
N VAL A 45 -11.79 -27.73 -40.04
CA VAL A 45 -10.63 -27.99 -40.90
C VAL A 45 -10.45 -26.81 -41.87
N SER A 46 -9.22 -26.39 -42.07
CA SER A 46 -8.83 -25.34 -43.04
C SER A 46 -9.51 -23.98 -42.80
N GLN A 47 -9.50 -23.51 -41.56
CA GLN A 47 -9.89 -22.14 -41.26
C GLN A 47 -8.73 -21.20 -41.63
N THR A 48 -8.99 -20.29 -42.59
CA THR A 48 -7.94 -19.43 -43.19
C THR A 48 -7.39 -18.34 -42.26
N ALA A 49 -8.13 -17.97 -41.21
CA ALA A 49 -7.68 -16.99 -40.24
C ALA A 49 -8.26 -17.33 -38.87
N ILE A 50 -7.39 -17.42 -37.88
CA ILE A 50 -7.72 -17.49 -36.45
C ILE A 50 -6.96 -16.37 -35.77
N GLY A 51 -7.67 -15.43 -35.13
CA GLY A 51 -7.01 -14.33 -34.48
C GLY A 51 -7.95 -13.23 -34.05
N ARG A 52 -7.33 -12.19 -33.48
CA ARG A 52 -7.97 -10.95 -33.04
C ARG A 52 -7.32 -9.79 -33.75
N SER A 53 -8.10 -8.94 -34.38
CA SER A 53 -7.64 -7.66 -34.93
C SER A 53 -8.33 -6.52 -34.21
N ILE A 54 -7.55 -5.53 -33.78
CA ILE A 54 -8.03 -4.34 -33.07
C ILE A 54 -7.88 -3.14 -34.00
N TYR A 55 -8.92 -2.31 -34.10
CA TYR A 55 -8.89 -1.04 -34.80
C TYR A 55 -9.61 0.03 -33.98
N GLN A 56 -9.48 1.29 -34.37
CA GLN A 56 -9.93 2.45 -33.58
C GLN A 56 -11.40 2.40 -33.08
N LYS A 57 -12.28 1.76 -33.82
CA LYS A 57 -13.73 1.70 -33.51
C LYS A 57 -14.23 0.33 -33.03
N GLY A 58 -13.34 -0.66 -32.85
CA GLY A 58 -13.74 -1.98 -32.42
C GLY A 58 -12.67 -3.05 -32.58
N GLU A 59 -13.08 -4.29 -32.43
CA GLU A 59 -12.24 -5.46 -32.62
C GLU A 59 -12.97 -6.52 -33.42
N VAL A 60 -12.24 -7.22 -34.26
CA VAL A 60 -12.73 -8.39 -35.02
C VAL A 60 -12.05 -9.64 -34.48
N HIS A 61 -12.86 -10.60 -34.13
CA HIS A 61 -12.41 -11.93 -33.73
C HIS A 61 -12.65 -12.88 -34.89
N SER A 62 -11.58 -13.42 -35.45
CA SER A 62 -11.64 -14.46 -36.48
C SER A 62 -11.48 -15.81 -35.82
N GLY A 63 -12.41 -16.72 -36.12
CA GLY A 63 -12.43 -18.08 -35.60
C GLY A 63 -13.64 -18.39 -34.73
N PHE A 64 -14.16 -19.61 -34.92
CA PHE A 64 -15.41 -20.06 -34.28
C PHE A 64 -15.37 -19.99 -32.75
N TRP A 65 -14.24 -20.32 -32.14
CA TRP A 65 -14.10 -20.46 -30.71
C TRP A 65 -14.16 -19.11 -29.97
N TYR A 66 -13.72 -18.01 -30.58
CA TYR A 66 -13.79 -16.69 -29.95
C TYR A 66 -15.22 -16.24 -29.64
N THR A 67 -16.17 -16.64 -30.47
CA THR A 67 -17.60 -16.33 -30.25
C THR A 67 -18.26 -17.22 -29.20
N LEU A 68 -17.72 -18.41 -28.95
CA LEU A 68 -18.16 -19.30 -27.87
C LEU A 68 -17.72 -18.76 -26.50
N TYR A 69 -16.45 -18.32 -26.35
CA TYR A 69 -15.96 -17.79 -25.12
C TYR A 69 -16.78 -16.61 -24.59
N GLY A 70 -17.38 -15.81 -25.48
CA GLY A 70 -18.25 -14.70 -25.08
C GLY A 70 -19.62 -15.13 -24.52
N LYS A 71 -20.04 -16.37 -24.77
CA LYS A 71 -21.37 -16.92 -24.38
C LYS A 71 -21.29 -18.08 -23.39
N LEU A 72 -20.07 -18.54 -23.03
CA LEU A 72 -19.92 -19.50 -21.93
C LEU A 72 -20.39 -18.88 -20.62
N PRO A 73 -20.98 -19.70 -19.71
CA PRO A 73 -21.33 -19.21 -18.38
C PRO A 73 -20.14 -18.49 -17.80
N ARG A 74 -20.36 -17.27 -17.29
CA ARG A 74 -19.34 -16.51 -16.59
C ARG A 74 -19.19 -17.16 -15.22
N TYR A 75 -18.19 -18.01 -15.08
CA TYR A 75 -17.73 -18.35 -13.75
C TYR A 75 -17.14 -17.08 -13.13
N ASP A 76 -17.44 -16.83 -11.88
CA ASP A 76 -16.85 -15.72 -11.16
C ASP A 76 -15.32 -15.88 -11.17
N ALA A 77 -14.62 -14.80 -11.50
CA ALA A 77 -13.17 -14.83 -11.50
C ALA A 77 -12.64 -14.91 -10.06
N GLY A 78 -11.55 -15.62 -9.87
CA GLY A 78 -10.82 -15.67 -8.61
C GLY A 78 -9.49 -14.94 -8.74
N PHE A 79 -9.09 -14.25 -7.67
CA PHE A 79 -7.82 -13.52 -7.58
C PHE A 79 -7.18 -13.82 -6.24
N LEU A 80 -5.91 -14.16 -6.25
CA LEU A 80 -5.07 -14.19 -5.06
C LEU A 80 -4.01 -13.09 -5.17
N VAL A 81 -4.22 -12.02 -4.42
CA VAL A 81 -3.35 -10.83 -4.42
C VAL A 81 -2.48 -10.82 -3.18
N VAL A 82 -1.18 -10.67 -3.36
CA VAL A 82 -0.19 -10.80 -2.31
C VAL A 82 0.72 -9.58 -2.28
N ILE A 83 0.99 -9.08 -1.09
CA ILE A 83 2.12 -8.20 -0.81
C ILE A 83 3.19 -9.07 -0.15
N PRO A 84 4.39 -9.20 -0.73
CA PRO A 84 5.45 -10.00 -0.14
C PRO A 84 6.11 -9.29 1.05
N LYS A 85 6.96 -10.02 1.78
CA LYS A 85 7.90 -9.40 2.70
C LYS A 85 9.02 -8.73 1.91
N PHE A 86 9.41 -7.54 2.36
CA PHE A 86 10.48 -6.76 1.76
C PHE A 86 11.22 -5.95 2.82
N SER A 87 12.43 -5.53 2.51
CA SER A 87 13.30 -4.84 3.45
C SER A 87 14.13 -3.77 2.76
N ALA A 88 14.62 -2.80 3.52
CA ALA A 88 15.53 -1.76 3.06
C ALA A 88 16.23 -1.11 4.26
N LYS A 89 17.36 -0.42 4.00
CA LYS A 89 18.02 0.42 5.00
C LYS A 89 17.29 1.76 5.12
N ALA A 90 17.38 2.38 6.28
CA ALA A 90 16.84 3.72 6.48
C ALA A 90 17.51 4.72 5.52
N GLY A 91 16.70 5.45 4.76
CA GLY A 91 17.13 6.40 3.73
C GLY A 91 17.00 5.88 2.29
N ASP A 92 16.95 4.57 2.09
CA ASP A 92 16.88 3.96 0.77
C ASP A 92 15.47 4.04 0.16
N LEU A 93 15.44 4.00 -1.18
CA LEU A 93 14.22 3.81 -1.94
C LEU A 93 13.98 2.31 -2.13
N VAL A 94 12.74 1.87 -1.94
CA VAL A 94 12.32 0.49 -2.09
C VAL A 94 11.02 0.40 -2.86
N ASP A 95 10.95 -0.53 -3.80
CA ASP A 95 9.74 -0.83 -4.56
C ASP A 95 9.00 -1.99 -3.91
N MET A 96 7.79 -1.74 -3.46
CA MET A 96 6.86 -2.75 -2.97
C MET A 96 6.04 -3.29 -4.14
N PRO A 97 6.20 -4.55 -4.52
CA PRO A 97 5.38 -5.14 -5.56
C PRO A 97 4.02 -5.58 -5.00
N VAL A 98 2.97 -5.33 -5.77
CA VAL A 98 1.65 -5.96 -5.61
C VAL A 98 1.59 -7.10 -6.62
N ILE A 99 1.43 -8.32 -6.13
CA ILE A 99 1.55 -9.54 -6.94
C ILE A 99 0.20 -10.21 -7.05
N LEU A 100 -0.23 -10.51 -8.26
CA LEU A 100 -1.25 -11.50 -8.52
C LEU A 100 -0.58 -12.88 -8.49
N GLU A 101 -0.68 -13.58 -7.36
CA GLU A 101 -0.03 -14.89 -7.20
C GLU A 101 -0.73 -15.95 -8.04
N ASN A 102 -2.05 -15.87 -8.11
CA ASN A 102 -2.87 -16.78 -8.92
C ASN A 102 -4.20 -16.11 -9.33
N SER A 103 -4.75 -16.57 -10.44
CA SER A 103 -6.08 -16.17 -10.87
C SER A 103 -6.81 -17.31 -11.56
N THR A 104 -8.14 -17.32 -11.48
CA THR A 104 -9.01 -18.29 -12.14
C THR A 104 -10.06 -17.57 -12.96
N ASN A 105 -10.46 -18.16 -14.09
CA ASN A 105 -11.52 -17.66 -14.96
C ASN A 105 -11.34 -16.23 -15.51
N LEU A 106 -10.10 -15.71 -15.52
CA LEU A 106 -9.80 -14.47 -16.22
C LEU A 106 -9.98 -14.65 -17.72
N ARG A 107 -10.63 -13.70 -18.36
CA ARG A 107 -10.80 -13.73 -19.81
C ARG A 107 -9.46 -13.48 -20.48
N TYR A 108 -9.08 -14.43 -21.32
CA TYR A 108 -7.85 -14.33 -22.10
C TYR A 108 -7.85 -13.07 -22.98
N ALA A 109 -6.70 -12.39 -23.01
CA ALA A 109 -6.44 -11.19 -23.83
C ALA A 109 -7.40 -10.00 -23.60
N LYS A 110 -8.02 -9.89 -22.44
CA LYS A 110 -8.82 -8.72 -22.08
C LYS A 110 -8.22 -7.99 -20.87
N TYR A 111 -8.01 -6.69 -21.03
CA TYR A 111 -7.61 -5.84 -19.91
C TYR A 111 -8.64 -5.88 -18.78
N TRP A 112 -8.14 -5.88 -17.57
CA TRP A 112 -8.93 -5.69 -16.36
C TRP A 112 -8.34 -4.56 -15.53
N ASN A 113 -9.22 -3.77 -14.92
CA ASN A 113 -8.83 -2.62 -14.11
C ASN A 113 -9.04 -2.96 -12.65
N PHE A 114 -8.08 -2.57 -11.83
CA PHE A 114 -8.10 -2.81 -10.40
C PHE A 114 -7.87 -1.54 -9.59
N GLN A 115 -8.35 -1.57 -8.35
CA GLN A 115 -8.08 -0.58 -7.33
C GLN A 115 -7.84 -1.29 -6.01
N GLY A 116 -6.87 -0.81 -5.25
CA GLY A 116 -6.54 -1.34 -3.94
C GLY A 116 -6.23 -0.24 -2.94
N ARG A 117 -6.33 -0.60 -1.65
CA ARG A 117 -5.95 0.25 -0.53
C ARG A 117 -5.01 -0.52 0.38
N ILE A 118 -3.91 0.11 0.75
CA ILE A 118 -2.88 -0.48 1.60
C ILE A 118 -2.66 0.43 2.80
N GLU A 119 -2.59 -0.19 3.97
CA GLU A 119 -2.22 0.43 5.24
C GLU A 119 -0.81 0.00 5.64
N PHE A 120 -0.04 0.94 6.18
CA PHE A 120 1.34 0.71 6.62
C PHE A 120 1.72 1.72 7.72
N ASN A 121 2.87 1.50 8.36
CA ASN A 121 3.41 2.45 9.32
C ASN A 121 4.12 3.61 8.61
N ALA A 122 3.52 4.80 8.67
CA ALA A 122 4.01 6.02 8.02
C ALA A 122 5.25 6.63 8.69
N THR A 123 5.70 6.08 9.82
CA THR A 123 6.95 6.50 10.45
C THR A 123 8.16 5.81 9.81
N VAL A 124 7.97 4.59 9.26
CA VAL A 124 9.04 3.78 8.66
C VAL A 124 8.97 3.73 7.13
N LEU A 125 7.80 4.01 6.54
CA LEU A 125 7.60 4.06 5.09
C LEU A 125 6.97 5.38 4.68
N GLU A 126 7.55 6.05 3.68
CA GLU A 126 7.02 7.24 3.06
C GLU A 126 6.74 6.96 1.58
N PRO A 127 5.49 7.06 1.11
CA PRO A 127 5.16 6.78 -0.28
C PRO A 127 5.72 7.89 -1.19
N ILE A 128 6.40 7.51 -2.28
CA ILE A 128 7.04 8.43 -3.21
C ILE A 128 6.30 8.50 -4.54
N SER A 129 5.94 7.34 -5.12
CA SER A 129 5.32 7.32 -6.45
C SER A 129 4.47 6.08 -6.68
N ASN A 130 3.71 6.11 -7.79
CA ASN A 130 2.88 5.01 -8.29
C ASN A 130 1.65 4.68 -7.43
N TYR A 131 1.13 5.67 -6.71
CA TYR A 131 -0.15 5.63 -5.98
C TYR A 131 -1.06 6.77 -6.44
N ASP A 132 -2.35 6.68 -6.16
CA ASP A 132 -3.35 7.66 -6.57
C ASP A 132 -3.61 8.71 -5.47
N SER A 133 -3.65 8.26 -4.21
CA SER A 133 -3.83 9.13 -3.05
C SER A 133 -3.14 8.58 -1.81
N TYR A 134 -2.75 9.48 -0.92
CA TYR A 134 -2.13 9.18 0.36
C TYR A 134 -2.79 9.96 1.49
N ILE A 135 -3.13 9.28 2.56
CA ILE A 135 -3.67 9.85 3.79
C ILE A 135 -2.80 9.36 4.95
N ARG A 136 -2.36 10.28 5.80
CA ARG A 136 -1.66 9.96 7.03
C ARG A 136 -2.50 10.34 8.25
N ASN A 137 -2.64 9.43 9.19
CA ASN A 137 -3.28 9.66 10.47
C ASN A 137 -2.38 9.15 11.60
N GLY A 138 -1.63 10.07 12.21
CA GLY A 138 -0.59 9.74 13.18
C GLY A 138 0.52 8.88 12.55
N ASP A 139 0.70 7.68 13.07
CA ASP A 139 1.70 6.72 12.61
C ASP A 139 1.18 5.81 11.49
N THR A 140 -0.12 5.85 11.22
CA THR A 140 -0.74 5.05 10.14
C THR A 140 -0.78 5.83 8.84
N GLY A 141 -0.28 5.21 7.77
CA GLY A 141 -0.41 5.68 6.40
C GLY A 141 -1.35 4.78 5.60
N ILE A 142 -2.21 5.37 4.80
CA ILE A 142 -3.08 4.65 3.88
C ILE A 142 -2.88 5.21 2.48
N ILE A 143 -2.51 4.35 1.54
CA ILE A 143 -2.48 4.69 0.12
C ILE A 143 -3.61 4.00 -0.62
N THR A 144 -4.12 4.69 -1.65
CA THR A 144 -4.98 4.09 -2.66
C THR A 144 -4.19 4.02 -3.95
N PHE A 145 -4.29 2.91 -4.66
CA PHE A 145 -3.63 2.71 -5.94
C PHE A 145 -4.57 2.04 -6.92
N SER A 146 -4.37 2.31 -8.19
CA SER A 146 -5.11 1.69 -9.28
C SER A 146 -4.18 1.26 -10.40
N GLY A 147 -4.69 0.45 -11.29
CA GLY A 147 -3.94 0.00 -12.44
C GLY A 147 -4.78 -0.79 -13.43
N LYS A 148 -4.11 -1.20 -14.48
CA LYS A 148 -4.67 -1.99 -15.58
C LYS A 148 -3.69 -3.08 -15.93
N SER A 149 -4.16 -4.32 -16.01
CA SER A 149 -3.33 -5.47 -16.37
C SER A 149 -4.01 -6.36 -17.42
N LEU A 150 -3.18 -7.16 -18.10
CA LEU A 150 -3.58 -8.28 -18.93
C LEU A 150 -3.14 -9.61 -18.31
N ASP A 151 -2.32 -9.52 -17.27
CA ASP A 151 -1.64 -10.68 -16.71
C ASP A 151 -2.61 -11.56 -15.92
N THR A 152 -2.35 -12.83 -15.93
CA THR A 152 -3.09 -13.84 -15.14
C THR A 152 -2.32 -14.24 -13.88
N ALA A 153 -1.06 -13.84 -13.79
CA ALA A 153 -0.20 -13.97 -12.63
C ALA A 153 1.02 -13.04 -12.78
N GLY A 154 1.69 -12.70 -11.68
CA GLY A 154 2.89 -11.86 -11.65
C GLY A 154 2.68 -10.51 -11.02
N ILE A 155 3.66 -9.61 -11.17
CA ILE A 155 3.61 -8.26 -10.59
C ILE A 155 2.64 -7.39 -11.40
N ILE A 156 1.57 -6.91 -10.75
CA ILE A 156 0.56 -6.06 -11.38
C ILE A 156 0.78 -4.57 -11.10
N LYS A 157 1.49 -4.24 -10.03
CA LYS A 157 1.86 -2.86 -9.66
C LYS A 157 3.14 -2.87 -8.84
N LYS A 158 3.93 -1.81 -8.95
CA LYS A 158 5.03 -1.48 -8.03
C LYS A 158 4.77 -0.12 -7.45
N ILE A 159 4.85 0.02 -6.13
CA ILE A 159 4.67 1.28 -5.42
C ILE A 159 6.00 1.59 -4.75
N SER A 160 6.54 2.78 -5.03
CA SER A 160 7.85 3.16 -4.51
C SER A 160 7.71 3.89 -3.18
N PHE A 161 8.50 3.47 -2.21
CA PHE A 161 8.60 4.06 -0.89
C PHE A 161 10.03 4.49 -0.60
N LYS A 162 10.16 5.45 0.30
CA LYS A 162 11.40 5.74 1.01
C LYS A 162 11.33 5.11 2.39
N ALA A 163 12.29 4.26 2.71
CA ALA A 163 12.45 3.71 4.05
C ALA A 163 12.98 4.79 5.00
N LYS A 164 12.42 4.87 6.20
CA LYS A 164 12.79 5.86 7.23
C LYS A 164 13.06 5.16 8.54
N LEU A 165 13.93 5.73 9.33
CA LEU A 165 14.06 5.35 10.72
C LEU A 165 12.83 5.89 11.49
N GLY A 166 11.99 4.99 11.97
CA GLY A 166 10.74 5.31 12.65
C GLY A 166 10.59 4.61 13.99
N ASN A 167 9.37 4.41 14.42
CA ASN A 167 9.03 3.87 15.74
C ASN A 167 9.04 2.32 15.80
N SER A 168 9.30 1.65 14.71
CA SER A 168 9.34 0.18 14.64
C SER A 168 10.44 -0.29 13.70
N ALA A 169 11.06 -1.42 14.01
CA ALA A 169 11.99 -2.10 13.11
C ALA A 169 11.26 -2.93 12.05
N VAL A 170 10.04 -3.36 12.35
CA VAL A 170 9.18 -4.16 11.47
C VAL A 170 7.81 -3.52 11.41
N SER A 171 7.22 -3.46 10.25
CA SER A 171 5.89 -2.90 10.00
C SER A 171 5.06 -3.85 9.16
N ASP A 172 3.87 -4.17 9.63
CA ASP A 172 2.88 -4.83 8.79
C ASP A 172 2.48 -3.92 7.62
N VAL A 173 2.23 -4.55 6.48
CA VAL A 173 1.70 -3.90 5.27
C VAL A 173 0.41 -4.61 4.88
N ASN A 174 -0.70 -3.98 5.24
CA ASN A 174 -2.02 -4.60 5.17
C ASN A 174 -2.77 -4.17 3.90
N LEU A 175 -3.13 -5.12 3.05
CA LEU A 175 -4.02 -4.88 1.91
C LEU A 175 -5.47 -4.83 2.41
N LEU A 176 -5.97 -3.62 2.71
CA LEU A 176 -7.30 -3.38 3.29
C LEU A 176 -8.43 -3.74 2.33
N SER A 177 -8.23 -3.46 1.04
CA SER A 177 -9.20 -3.77 0.00
C SER A 177 -8.54 -3.93 -1.34
N PHE A 178 -9.13 -4.78 -2.19
CA PHE A 178 -8.78 -4.91 -3.59
C PHE A 178 -10.05 -5.17 -4.37
N THR A 179 -10.25 -4.49 -5.50
CA THR A 179 -11.44 -4.62 -6.33
C THR A 179 -11.05 -4.70 -7.80
N VAL A 180 -11.83 -5.40 -8.58
CA VAL A 180 -11.64 -5.53 -10.03
C VAL A 180 -12.94 -5.14 -10.74
N LYS A 181 -12.87 -4.06 -11.53
CA LYS A 181 -14.05 -3.43 -12.15
C LYS A 181 -14.83 -4.39 -13.06
N GLU A 182 -14.13 -5.21 -13.84
CA GLU A 182 -14.71 -6.13 -14.81
C GLU A 182 -15.29 -7.39 -14.15
N TYR A 183 -14.96 -7.64 -12.89
CA TYR A 183 -15.36 -8.82 -12.12
C TYR A 183 -15.91 -8.43 -10.74
N PRO A 184 -17.02 -7.68 -10.69
CA PRO A 184 -17.57 -7.16 -9.42
C PRO A 184 -18.07 -8.26 -8.47
N LYS A 185 -18.27 -9.48 -8.96
CA LYS A 185 -18.62 -10.68 -8.18
C LYS A 185 -17.45 -11.64 -8.03
N GLY A 186 -16.24 -11.23 -8.44
CA GLY A 186 -15.04 -12.04 -8.33
C GLY A 186 -14.66 -12.31 -6.86
N THR A 187 -14.19 -13.52 -6.59
CA THR A 187 -13.63 -13.85 -5.28
C THR A 187 -12.22 -13.33 -5.19
N ILE A 188 -11.96 -12.45 -4.23
CA ILE A 188 -10.64 -11.86 -4.00
C ILE A 188 -10.12 -12.37 -2.67
N LEU A 189 -9.00 -13.07 -2.70
CA LEU A 189 -8.21 -13.46 -1.54
C LEU A 189 -6.97 -12.59 -1.47
N THR A 190 -6.62 -12.16 -0.28
CA THR A 190 -5.46 -11.28 -0.06
C THR A 190 -4.50 -11.88 0.96
N LYS A 191 -3.20 -11.66 0.75
CA LYS A 191 -2.16 -11.92 1.74
C LYS A 191 -1.42 -10.62 2.02
N ASN A 192 -1.33 -10.27 3.29
CA ASN A 192 -0.60 -9.10 3.75
C ASN A 192 0.91 -9.31 3.67
N GLY A 193 1.64 -8.21 3.55
CA GLY A 193 3.08 -8.17 3.55
C GLY A 193 3.66 -7.68 4.88
N GLU A 194 4.96 -7.59 4.91
CA GLU A 194 5.73 -7.09 6.04
C GLU A 194 6.94 -6.34 5.51
N PHE A 195 7.20 -5.18 6.07
CA PHE A 195 8.41 -4.42 5.81
C PHE A 195 9.34 -4.49 7.01
N SER A 196 10.65 -4.69 6.80
CA SER A 196 11.66 -4.67 7.85
C SER A 196 12.81 -3.70 7.53
N LEU A 197 13.21 -2.92 8.52
CA LEU A 197 14.40 -2.08 8.42
C LEU A 197 15.66 -2.93 8.62
N GLU A 198 16.63 -2.76 7.72
CA GLU A 198 17.94 -3.40 7.77
C GLU A 198 18.98 -2.46 8.41
N ASP A 199 20.08 -3.06 8.86
CA ASP A 199 21.27 -2.37 9.40
C ASP A 199 20.96 -1.36 10.51
N LEU A 200 20.01 -1.69 11.39
CA LEU A 200 19.70 -0.85 12.54
C LEU A 200 20.87 -0.84 13.52
N CYS A 201 21.19 0.37 14.02
CA CYS A 201 22.06 0.51 15.17
C CYS A 201 21.35 0.04 16.44
N TYR A 202 22.07 -0.62 17.33
CA TYR A 202 21.56 -1.10 18.60
C TYR A 202 22.23 -0.37 19.76
N ALA A 203 21.48 -0.13 20.83
CA ALA A 203 21.97 0.33 22.11
C ALA A 203 21.42 -0.62 23.18
N ASP A 204 22.31 -1.23 23.95
CA ASP A 204 21.98 -2.20 25.01
C ASP A 204 21.04 -3.33 24.55
N GLY A 205 21.26 -3.86 23.33
CA GLY A 205 20.45 -4.91 22.72
C GLY A 205 19.13 -4.47 22.12
N ASN A 206 18.78 -3.18 22.18
CA ASN A 206 17.56 -2.65 21.60
C ASN A 206 17.87 -1.81 20.34
N PRO A 207 17.05 -1.93 19.26
CA PRO A 207 17.22 -1.10 18.10
C PRO A 207 16.95 0.38 18.43
N ARG A 208 17.79 1.28 17.92
CA ARG A 208 17.61 2.72 18.05
C ARG A 208 16.53 3.18 17.08
N LEU A 209 15.32 3.41 17.59
CA LEU A 209 14.16 3.82 16.82
C LEU A 209 13.75 5.24 17.19
N ILE A 210 13.19 5.98 16.24
CA ILE A 210 12.65 7.31 16.44
C ILE A 210 11.13 7.21 16.58
N PHE A 211 10.62 7.61 17.71
CA PHE A 211 9.19 7.65 17.97
C PHE A 211 8.66 9.05 17.64
N SER A 212 7.75 9.14 16.71
CA SER A 212 7.09 10.38 16.34
C SER A 212 6.13 10.80 17.45
N LEU A 213 6.65 11.57 18.41
CA LEU A 213 5.79 12.24 19.39
C LEU A 213 5.19 13.49 18.73
N LYS A 214 3.94 13.79 19.08
CA LYS A 214 3.24 15.02 18.62
C LYS A 214 3.94 16.31 19.11
N GLN A 215 4.74 16.19 20.16
CA GLN A 215 5.61 17.22 20.71
C GLN A 215 7.04 16.69 20.66
N GLY A 216 7.96 17.48 20.13
CA GLY A 216 9.38 17.12 20.05
C GLY A 216 10.02 17.01 21.43
N LEU A 217 11.33 16.83 21.45
CA LEU A 217 12.12 16.92 22.69
C LEU A 217 11.71 18.14 23.51
N ALA A 218 11.43 17.94 24.78
CA ALA A 218 11.16 19.01 25.72
C ALA A 218 11.95 18.81 26.99
N LEU A 219 12.48 19.90 27.54
CA LEU A 219 13.20 19.91 28.82
C LEU A 219 12.80 21.16 29.59
N PHE A 220 12.20 20.99 30.76
CA PHE A 220 11.91 22.09 31.67
C PHE A 220 11.89 21.61 33.12
N ALA A 221 11.98 22.54 34.02
CA ALA A 221 12.01 22.26 35.43
C ALA A 221 11.07 23.17 36.20
N TYR A 222 10.53 22.67 37.29
CA TYR A 222 9.69 23.44 38.21
C TYR A 222 9.75 22.88 39.65
N PRO A 223 9.47 23.71 40.65
CA PRO A 223 9.29 25.16 40.56
C PRO A 223 10.62 25.88 40.25
N LEU A 224 10.55 27.07 39.68
CA LEU A 224 11.70 27.95 39.52
C LEU A 224 11.38 29.33 40.11
N PRO A 225 12.23 29.89 40.97
CA PRO A 225 13.47 29.30 41.53
C PRO A 225 13.19 28.07 42.39
N ALA A 226 14.07 27.06 42.35
CA ALA A 226 14.02 25.90 43.20
C ALA A 226 14.74 26.12 44.52
N SER A 227 14.21 25.61 45.63
CA SER A 227 14.92 25.60 46.93
C SER A 227 15.54 24.22 47.18
N ASP A 228 14.80 23.33 47.80
CA ASP A 228 15.27 21.99 48.20
C ASP A 228 14.90 20.89 47.24
N LYS A 229 13.88 21.14 46.42
CA LYS A 229 13.35 20.18 45.45
C LYS A 229 13.09 20.82 44.09
N LEU A 230 13.39 20.07 43.06
CA LEU A 230 13.17 20.42 41.68
C LEU A 230 12.59 19.20 40.96
N THR A 231 11.55 19.37 40.15
CA THR A 231 11.10 18.34 39.24
C THR A 231 11.54 18.69 37.83
N VAL A 232 12.33 17.83 37.24
CA VAL A 232 12.72 17.95 35.82
C VAL A 232 11.73 17.15 34.98
N LYS A 233 11.06 17.82 34.04
CA LYS A 233 10.25 17.18 33.00
C LYS A 233 11.07 17.08 31.73
N ALA A 234 11.29 15.85 31.31
CA ALA A 234 12.06 15.51 30.11
C ALA A 234 11.17 14.69 29.18
N GLU A 235 10.96 15.19 27.98
CA GLU A 235 10.26 14.44 26.94
C GLU A 235 11.28 13.95 25.92
N THR A 236 11.33 12.61 25.69
CA THR A 236 12.26 11.99 24.76
C THR A 236 11.51 11.39 23.58
N VAL A 237 12.11 11.44 22.39
CA VAL A 237 11.54 10.94 21.13
C VAL A 237 12.08 9.56 20.76
N GLU A 238 13.12 9.09 21.41
CA GLU A 238 13.82 7.83 21.10
C GLU A 238 14.12 7.02 22.37
N LEU A 239 14.24 5.71 22.21
CA LEU A 239 14.77 4.83 23.24
C LEU A 239 16.30 4.94 23.25
N GLY A 240 16.90 5.24 24.39
CA GLY A 240 18.35 5.24 24.47
C GLY A 240 18.91 5.84 25.75
N ASN A 241 20.23 5.78 25.86
CA ASN A 241 20.93 6.35 27.01
C ASN A 241 20.77 7.87 27.02
N THR A 242 20.11 8.35 28.06
CA THR A 242 19.84 9.79 28.26
C THR A 242 20.59 10.26 29.50
N GLU A 243 21.30 11.33 29.37
CA GLU A 243 21.99 12.00 30.47
C GLU A 243 21.39 13.39 30.67
N ILE A 244 21.05 13.73 31.93
CA ILE A 244 20.59 15.06 32.32
C ILE A 244 21.56 15.60 33.37
N VAL A 245 22.20 16.71 33.06
CA VAL A 245 23.18 17.33 33.90
C VAL A 245 22.82 18.79 34.22
N LEU A 246 23.27 19.26 35.34
CA LEU A 246 23.22 20.68 35.72
C LEU A 246 24.58 21.31 35.42
N VAL A 247 24.59 22.32 34.57
CA VAL A 247 25.78 23.02 34.11
C VAL A 247 25.78 24.44 34.69
N GLY A 248 26.89 24.87 35.27
CA GLY A 248 27.05 26.24 35.74
C GLY A 248 27.23 27.24 34.61
N THR A 249 27.13 28.53 34.91
CA THR A 249 27.40 29.61 33.95
C THR A 249 28.85 29.63 33.44
N ASP A 250 29.74 28.90 34.12
CA ASP A 250 31.14 28.67 33.73
C ASP A 250 31.30 27.49 32.72
N GLY A 251 30.20 26.90 32.27
CA GLY A 251 30.19 25.77 31.35
C GLY A 251 30.57 24.42 31.96
N LYS A 252 30.82 24.36 33.29
CA LYS A 252 31.21 23.11 33.96
C LYS A 252 29.99 22.37 34.50
N ILE A 253 30.00 21.05 34.36
CA ILE A 253 29.00 20.19 34.98
C ILE A 253 29.13 20.29 36.50
N LYS A 254 28.06 20.67 37.16
CA LYS A 254 28.00 20.79 38.63
C LYS A 254 27.36 19.54 39.26
N SER A 255 26.42 18.91 38.57
CA SER A 255 25.77 17.69 39.03
C SER A 255 25.18 16.90 37.87
N THR A 256 25.28 15.58 37.94
CA THR A 256 24.51 14.68 37.07
C THR A 256 23.19 14.36 37.78
N LEU A 257 22.09 14.76 37.18
CA LEU A 257 20.76 14.61 37.77
C LEU A 257 20.12 13.28 37.38
N PHE A 258 20.40 12.78 36.17
CA PHE A 258 19.96 11.50 35.68
C PHE A 258 20.97 10.95 34.67
N SER A 259 21.18 9.63 34.70
CA SER A 259 21.94 8.91 33.67
C SER A 259 21.36 7.49 33.56
N GLY A 260 20.79 7.16 32.40
CA GLY A 260 20.16 5.86 32.17
C GLY A 260 19.40 5.80 30.87
N ILE A 261 18.77 4.66 30.60
CA ILE A 261 17.94 4.46 29.41
C ILE A 261 16.54 5.02 29.68
N LEU A 262 16.11 5.97 28.87
CA LEU A 262 14.73 6.45 28.85
C LEU A 262 14.01 5.88 27.62
N LYS A 263 12.72 5.57 27.81
CA LYS A 263 11.79 5.24 26.72
C LYS A 263 11.22 6.54 26.14
N PRO A 264 10.74 6.52 24.89
CA PRO A 264 10.01 7.65 24.34
C PRO A 264 8.82 8.04 25.22
N GLY A 265 8.62 9.32 25.39
CA GLY A 265 7.55 9.88 26.23
C GLY A 265 8.00 10.90 27.23
N LEU A 266 7.07 11.36 28.05
CA LEU A 266 7.27 12.31 29.12
C LEU A 266 7.73 11.60 30.40
N HIS A 267 8.84 12.08 30.95
CA HIS A 267 9.41 11.63 32.21
C HIS A 267 9.42 12.75 33.23
N GLU A 268 9.00 12.47 34.45
CA GLU A 268 9.09 13.39 35.56
C GLU A 268 10.14 12.86 36.58
N LEU A 269 11.22 13.62 36.74
CA LEU A 269 12.36 13.24 37.59
C LEU A 269 12.41 14.15 38.78
N PRO A 270 12.07 13.68 39.97
CA PRO A 270 12.23 14.46 41.22
C PRO A 270 13.70 14.51 41.61
N ILE A 271 14.24 15.71 41.75
CA ILE A 271 15.64 16.00 42.07
C ILE A 271 15.72 16.70 43.40
N ASN A 272 16.58 16.18 44.29
CA ASN A 272 16.95 16.89 45.52
C ASN A 272 18.05 17.90 45.19
N THR A 273 17.79 19.17 45.48
CA THR A 273 18.71 20.30 45.24
C THR A 273 19.41 20.78 46.49
N GLU A 274 19.21 20.13 47.65
CA GLU A 274 19.73 20.55 48.96
C GLU A 274 21.22 20.80 48.94
N TYR A 275 21.99 20.03 48.19
CA TYR A 275 23.46 20.13 48.15
C TYR A 275 23.97 21.00 46.99
N ILE A 276 23.08 21.58 46.19
CA ILE A 276 23.45 22.44 45.06
C ILE A 276 23.42 23.90 45.54
N PRO A 277 24.50 24.68 45.37
CA PRO A 277 24.53 26.09 45.80
C PRO A 277 23.48 26.94 45.08
N SER A 278 23.02 28.03 45.74
CA SER A 278 22.19 29.03 45.06
C SER A 278 22.93 29.63 43.87
N GLY A 279 22.24 29.76 42.74
CA GLY A 279 22.85 30.27 41.52
C GLY A 279 21.97 30.03 40.27
N SER A 280 22.48 30.56 39.15
CA SER A 280 21.92 30.33 37.84
C SER A 280 22.65 29.18 37.16
N TYR A 281 21.91 28.28 36.61
CA TYR A 281 22.38 27.05 35.96
C TYR A 281 21.65 26.82 34.65
N PHE A 282 22.17 25.88 33.85
CA PHE A 282 21.50 25.29 32.71
C PHE A 282 21.30 23.79 32.95
N LEU A 283 20.09 23.31 32.75
CA LEU A 283 19.84 21.90 32.57
C LEU A 283 20.24 21.52 31.15
N MET A 284 21.02 20.48 30.98
CA MET A 284 21.36 19.92 29.68
C MET A 284 20.91 18.47 29.65
N MET A 285 20.11 18.11 28.64
CA MET A 285 19.71 16.76 28.38
C MET A 285 20.37 16.31 27.08
N LYS A 286 21.13 15.24 27.13
CA LYS A 286 21.75 14.59 25.99
C LYS A 286 21.05 13.25 25.76
N THR A 287 20.45 13.07 24.58
CA THR A 287 19.93 11.81 24.09
C THR A 287 20.92 11.21 23.07
N PRO A 288 20.70 9.99 22.56
CA PRO A 288 21.56 9.41 21.54
C PRO A 288 21.72 10.27 20.27
N SER A 289 20.67 10.98 19.86
CA SER A 289 20.65 11.75 18.61
C SER A 289 20.60 13.27 18.81
N ASP A 290 20.33 13.78 20.04
CA ASP A 290 20.08 15.21 20.22
C ASP A 290 20.57 15.74 21.57
N LEU A 291 20.69 17.08 21.68
CA LEU A 291 21.11 17.79 22.85
C LEU A 291 20.16 18.97 23.09
N MET A 292 19.61 19.05 24.30
CA MET A 292 18.72 20.13 24.73
C MET A 292 19.21 20.85 25.95
N SER A 293 18.89 22.14 26.07
CA SER A 293 19.19 22.91 27.29
C SER A 293 18.03 23.79 27.72
N ALA A 294 17.87 23.96 29.03
CA ALA A 294 16.87 24.84 29.64
C ALA A 294 17.47 25.60 30.83
N PRO A 295 17.08 26.86 31.08
CA PRO A 295 17.54 27.60 32.24
C PRO A 295 16.99 27.00 33.54
N CYS A 296 17.80 27.06 34.60
CA CYS A 296 17.44 26.60 35.94
C CYS A 296 18.01 27.58 37.00
N ILE A 297 17.19 27.98 37.94
CA ILE A 297 17.58 28.87 39.02
C ILE A 297 17.34 28.17 40.36
N ILE A 298 18.39 28.15 41.21
CA ILE A 298 18.31 27.60 42.56
C ILE A 298 18.50 28.75 43.53
N SER A 299 17.58 28.89 44.48
CA SER A 299 17.59 29.94 45.49
C SER A 299 17.21 29.34 46.85
N LYS A 300 18.11 29.39 47.79
CA LYS A 300 17.94 28.92 49.15
C LYS A 300 17.84 30.11 50.07
#